data_0aebc1a177c9f2f70d7ad748eb27d3f2
#
_entry.id   0aebc1a177c9f2f70d7ad748eb27d3f2
#
_cell.length_a   1.000
_cell.length_b   1.000
_cell.length_c   1.000
_cell.angle_alpha   90.00
_cell.angle_beta   90.00
_cell.angle_gamma   90.00
#
_symmetry.space_group_name_H-M   'P 1'
#
loop_
_entity.id
_entity.type
_entity.pdbx_description
1 polymer ?
#
loop_
_entity_poly.entity_id
_entity_poly.type
_entity_poly.pdbx_seq_one_letter_code
_entity_poly.pdbx_strand_id
1 'polypeptide(L)'
;EIMNTLPCPANKKVSLKNEVRVDFEDDTFYELKDLLLRLSPWRKGPFHIRDIFIDSEWRSDEKWKRFKKLNIDLKEKNILDVGSGNGYYAFRMLGDGANNILCLEPNLVHVSQFAALNRFVTSDNIRMLPERLENIKFSDTKFDVVFSMGLLYHQRDPSQHIKDLKNTLKDGGQLVI
;
A
#
# COMPACT_ATOMS: atom_id res chain seq x y z
N GLU A 1 -4.46 -4.51 19.94
CA GLU A 1 -5.39 -5.58 20.39
C GLU A 1 -6.00 -6.33 19.19
N ILE A 2 -6.67 -5.65 18.25
CA ILE A 2 -7.24 -6.25 17.03
C ILE A 2 -6.20 -7.08 16.23
N MET A 3 -4.97 -6.59 16.12
CA MET A 3 -3.93 -7.28 15.35
C MET A 3 -3.58 -8.68 15.88
N ASN A 4 -3.69 -8.88 17.19
CA ASN A 4 -3.40 -10.19 17.81
C ASN A 4 -4.53 -11.21 17.62
N THR A 5 -5.74 -10.75 17.31
CA THR A 5 -6.92 -11.60 17.08
C THR A 5 -7.14 -11.96 15.61
N LEU A 6 -6.52 -11.20 14.69
CA LEU A 6 -6.62 -11.51 13.26
C LEU A 6 -5.91 -12.83 12.92
N PRO A 7 -6.51 -13.72 12.13
CA PRO A 7 -5.87 -14.97 11.70
C PRO A 7 -4.64 -14.67 10.83
N CYS A 8 -3.67 -15.58 10.89
CA CYS A 8 -2.51 -15.60 9.99
C CYS A 8 -2.52 -16.95 9.26
N PRO A 9 -3.30 -17.07 8.18
CA PRO A 9 -3.53 -18.35 7.53
C PRO A 9 -2.26 -18.89 6.89
N ALA A 10 -1.90 -20.14 7.21
CA ALA A 10 -0.76 -20.83 6.62
C ALA A 10 -1.04 -21.22 5.16
N ASN A 11 -2.25 -21.75 4.90
CA ASN A 11 -2.71 -22.15 3.58
C ASN A 11 -3.62 -21.08 3.00
N LYS A 12 -3.11 -20.33 2.00
CA LYS A 12 -3.83 -19.23 1.37
C LYS A 12 -3.46 -19.07 -0.09
N LYS A 13 -4.39 -18.51 -0.85
CA LYS A 13 -4.17 -18.07 -2.22
C LYS A 13 -4.20 -16.55 -2.25
N VAL A 14 -3.11 -15.94 -2.68
CA VAL A 14 -2.96 -14.48 -2.77
C VAL A 14 -2.93 -14.04 -4.23
N SER A 15 -3.79 -13.09 -4.59
CA SER A 15 -3.85 -12.48 -5.92
C SER A 15 -3.70 -10.96 -5.77
N LEU A 16 -2.59 -10.41 -6.29
CA LEU A 16 -2.29 -8.98 -6.17
C LEU A 16 -2.20 -8.26 -7.52
N LYS A 17 -2.13 -9.01 -8.63
CA LYS A 17 -1.90 -8.44 -9.96
C LYS A 17 -3.15 -7.76 -10.55
N ASN A 18 -4.31 -8.36 -10.42
CA ASN A 18 -5.56 -7.83 -10.96
C ASN A 18 -6.45 -7.18 -9.89
N GLU A 19 -6.39 -7.69 -8.68
CA GLU A 19 -7.11 -7.24 -7.49
C GLU A 19 -6.24 -7.47 -6.26
N VAL A 20 -6.65 -6.96 -5.10
CA VAL A 20 -6.05 -7.35 -3.82
C VAL A 20 -6.99 -8.34 -3.16
N ARG A 21 -6.68 -9.64 -3.34
CA ARG A 21 -7.50 -10.75 -2.90
C ARG A 21 -6.67 -11.78 -2.15
N VAL A 22 -7.21 -12.25 -1.02
CA VAL A 22 -6.65 -13.36 -0.24
C VAL A 22 -7.76 -14.33 0.10
N ASP A 23 -7.66 -15.55 -0.41
CA ASP A 23 -8.57 -16.66 -0.11
C ASP A 23 -7.87 -17.67 0.81
N PHE A 24 -8.54 -18.13 1.85
CA PHE A 24 -8.08 -19.13 2.79
C PHE A 24 -9.28 -19.78 3.49
N GLU A 25 -9.09 -20.94 4.08
CA GLU A 25 -10.10 -21.62 4.91
C GLU A 25 -9.92 -21.21 6.37
N ASP A 26 -11.00 -20.83 7.02
CA ASP A 26 -11.05 -20.43 8.42
C ASP A 26 -12.50 -20.47 8.92
N ASP A 27 -12.73 -20.98 10.10
CA ASP A 27 -14.07 -21.14 10.69
C ASP A 27 -14.54 -19.87 11.44
N THR A 28 -13.66 -18.85 11.59
CA THR A 28 -13.92 -17.61 12.34
C THR A 28 -14.45 -16.46 11.45
N PHE A 29 -15.20 -16.78 10.40
CA PHE A 29 -15.64 -15.80 9.38
C PHE A 29 -16.38 -14.58 9.95
N TYR A 30 -17.28 -14.79 10.89
CA TYR A 30 -18.08 -13.68 11.46
C TYR A 30 -17.21 -12.75 12.32
N GLU A 31 -16.34 -13.31 13.14
CA GLU A 31 -15.40 -12.53 13.94
C GLU A 31 -14.45 -11.72 13.05
N LEU A 32 -13.96 -12.32 11.94
CA LEU A 32 -13.11 -11.65 10.98
C LEU A 32 -13.81 -10.43 10.36
N LYS A 33 -15.07 -10.57 9.96
CA LYS A 33 -15.84 -9.46 9.39
C LYS A 33 -15.99 -8.31 10.39
N ASP A 34 -16.30 -8.61 11.63
CA ASP A 34 -16.44 -7.61 12.68
C ASP A 34 -15.12 -6.91 13.00
N LEU A 35 -14.01 -7.65 13.02
CA LEU A 35 -12.67 -7.09 13.20
C LEU A 35 -12.31 -6.13 12.06
N LEU A 36 -12.59 -6.49 10.80
CA LEU A 36 -12.34 -5.64 9.64
C LEU A 36 -13.25 -4.41 9.63
N LEU A 37 -14.50 -4.53 10.08
CA LEU A 37 -15.42 -3.39 10.23
C LEU A 37 -14.93 -2.39 11.28
N ARG A 38 -14.33 -2.85 12.38
CA ARG A 38 -13.75 -1.97 13.42
C ARG A 38 -12.55 -1.14 12.91
N LEU A 39 -11.95 -1.52 11.79
CA LEU A 39 -10.88 -0.76 11.13
C LEU A 39 -11.42 0.29 10.14
N SER A 40 -12.74 0.43 9.99
CA SER A 40 -13.34 1.45 9.12
C SER A 40 -13.03 2.88 9.61
N PRO A 41 -13.06 3.90 8.70
CA PRO A 41 -13.43 3.82 7.29
C PRO A 41 -12.30 3.35 6.37
N TRP A 42 -12.64 2.54 5.37
CA TRP A 42 -11.72 2.08 4.34
C TRP A 42 -11.71 3.07 3.17
N ARG A 43 -10.63 3.85 3.05
CA ARG A 43 -10.57 4.91 2.03
C ARG A 43 -10.08 4.41 0.67
N LYS A 44 -9.04 3.58 0.64
CA LYS A 44 -8.50 2.98 -0.59
C LYS A 44 -8.88 1.50 -0.66
N GLY A 45 -9.14 0.98 -1.85
CA GLY A 45 -9.53 -0.39 -2.10
C GLY A 45 -10.05 -0.57 -3.54
N PRO A 46 -10.86 -1.59 -3.81
CA PRO A 46 -11.44 -2.56 -2.86
C PRO A 46 -10.47 -3.70 -2.49
N PHE A 47 -10.82 -4.42 -1.43
CA PHE A 47 -10.12 -5.64 -1.03
C PHE A 47 -11.10 -6.81 -0.94
N HIS A 48 -10.59 -8.01 -1.22
CA HIS A 48 -11.32 -9.26 -1.02
C HIS A 48 -10.54 -10.13 -0.03
N ILE A 49 -11.14 -10.38 1.12
CA ILE A 49 -10.58 -11.28 2.14
C ILE A 49 -11.58 -12.40 2.35
N ARG A 50 -11.33 -13.56 1.77
CA ARG A 50 -12.30 -14.65 1.61
C ARG A 50 -13.57 -14.12 0.92
N ASP A 51 -14.72 -14.39 1.50
CA ASP A 51 -16.04 -13.93 1.05
C ASP A 51 -16.36 -12.48 1.49
N ILE A 52 -15.46 -11.84 2.23
CA ILE A 52 -15.63 -10.47 2.70
C ILE A 52 -15.15 -9.52 1.61
N PHE A 53 -16.08 -8.78 1.04
CA PHE A 53 -15.78 -7.65 0.16
C PHE A 53 -15.68 -6.38 1.00
N ILE A 54 -14.49 -5.78 1.05
CA ILE A 54 -14.25 -4.50 1.68
C ILE A 54 -14.34 -3.43 0.59
N ASP A 55 -15.52 -2.82 0.47
CA ASP A 55 -15.67 -1.65 -0.37
C ASP A 55 -14.93 -0.45 0.22
N SER A 56 -14.63 0.52 -0.60
CA SER A 56 -13.82 1.66 -0.20
C SER A 56 -14.40 2.96 -0.75
N GLU A 57 -14.13 4.05 -0.04
CA GLU A 57 -14.54 5.39 -0.44
C GLU A 57 -13.99 5.77 -1.83
N TRP A 58 -12.77 5.32 -2.13
CA TRP A 58 -12.08 5.59 -3.40
C TRP A 58 -11.82 4.30 -4.17
N ARG A 59 -12.28 4.24 -5.40
CA ARG A 59 -12.02 3.12 -6.32
C ARG A 59 -10.56 3.17 -6.82
N SER A 60 -9.66 2.70 -5.95
CA SER A 60 -8.21 2.70 -6.20
C SER A 60 -7.82 1.74 -7.32
N ASP A 61 -8.61 0.70 -7.56
CA ASP A 61 -8.47 -0.21 -8.69
C ASP A 61 -8.57 0.52 -10.04
N GLU A 62 -9.50 1.47 -10.18
CA GLU A 62 -9.66 2.26 -11.39
C GLU A 62 -8.49 3.25 -11.59
N LYS A 63 -7.97 3.82 -10.50
CA LYS A 63 -6.77 4.66 -10.56
C LYS A 63 -5.55 3.83 -10.96
N TRP A 64 -5.42 2.61 -10.43
CA TRP A 64 -4.35 1.70 -10.80
C TRP A 64 -4.41 1.29 -12.28
N LYS A 65 -5.61 1.01 -12.82
CA LYS A 65 -5.80 0.75 -14.26
C LYS A 65 -5.32 1.92 -15.13
N ARG A 66 -5.54 3.17 -14.68
CA ARG A 66 -5.02 4.37 -15.39
C ARG A 66 -3.49 4.43 -15.32
N PHE A 67 -2.90 4.19 -14.15
CA PHE A 67 -1.46 4.12 -13.99
C PHE A 67 -0.83 3.08 -14.94
N LYS A 68 -1.42 1.89 -15.06
CA LYS A 68 -0.90 0.82 -15.93
C LYS A 68 -0.79 1.23 -17.40
N LYS A 69 -1.56 2.21 -17.87
CA LYS A 69 -1.46 2.75 -19.24
C LYS A 69 -0.17 3.54 -19.48
N LEU A 70 0.53 3.95 -18.42
CA LEU A 70 1.83 4.65 -18.54
C LEU A 70 2.97 3.69 -18.89
N ASN A 71 2.75 2.37 -18.84
CA ASN A 71 3.72 1.32 -19.13
C ASN A 71 5.04 1.45 -18.33
N ILE A 72 4.96 1.96 -17.11
CA ILE A 72 6.09 2.00 -16.19
C ILE A 72 6.33 0.58 -15.66
N ASP A 73 7.53 0.06 -15.90
CA ASP A 73 7.93 -1.26 -15.42
C ASP A 73 8.29 -1.20 -13.93
N LEU A 74 7.59 -2.01 -13.11
CA LEU A 74 7.82 -2.12 -11.69
C LEU A 74 8.57 -3.39 -11.29
N LYS A 75 8.83 -4.30 -12.26
CA LYS A 75 9.46 -5.58 -11.98
C LYS A 75 10.88 -5.36 -11.42
N GLU A 76 11.16 -6.02 -10.28
CA GLU A 76 12.45 -5.95 -9.58
C GLU A 76 12.85 -4.54 -9.10
N LYS A 77 11.92 -3.57 -9.09
CA LYS A 77 12.19 -2.21 -8.65
C LYS A 77 12.09 -2.04 -7.14
N ASN A 78 12.92 -1.17 -6.60
CA ASN A 78 12.78 -0.65 -5.25
C ASN A 78 11.95 0.63 -5.29
N ILE A 79 10.85 0.65 -4.56
CA ILE A 79 9.79 1.67 -4.68
C ILE A 79 9.61 2.38 -3.35
N LEU A 80 9.42 3.70 -3.41
CA LEU A 80 8.92 4.51 -2.31
C LEU A 80 7.49 4.94 -2.63
N ASP A 81 6.54 4.68 -1.71
CA ASP A 81 5.14 5.12 -1.82
C ASP A 81 4.82 6.09 -0.69
N VAL A 82 4.76 7.38 -1.01
CA VAL A 82 4.53 8.47 -0.04
C VAL A 82 3.05 8.82 0.01
N GLY A 83 2.46 8.77 1.20
CA GLY A 83 1.01 8.87 1.40
C GLY A 83 0.29 7.59 0.94
N SER A 84 0.90 6.45 1.27
CA SER A 84 0.45 5.13 0.81
C SER A 84 -0.97 4.77 1.28
N GLY A 85 -1.49 5.43 2.32
CA GLY A 85 -2.76 5.06 2.94
C GLY A 85 -2.67 3.66 3.53
N ASN A 86 -3.70 2.85 3.30
CA ASN A 86 -3.72 1.46 3.77
C ASN A 86 -2.88 0.48 2.91
N GLY A 87 -2.01 0.99 2.05
CA GLY A 87 -1.09 0.17 1.24
C GLY A 87 -1.71 -0.48 0.01
N TYR A 88 -2.92 -0.11 -0.41
CA TYR A 88 -3.57 -0.71 -1.58
C TYR A 88 -2.64 -0.74 -2.81
N TYR A 89 -2.01 0.39 -3.13
CA TYR A 89 -1.12 0.45 -4.29
C TYR A 89 0.17 -0.34 -4.07
N ALA A 90 0.69 -0.39 -2.85
CA ALA A 90 1.86 -1.20 -2.53
C ALA A 90 1.61 -2.70 -2.78
N PHE A 91 0.43 -3.22 -2.40
CA PHE A 91 0.04 -4.59 -2.75
C PHE A 91 -0.05 -4.80 -4.27
N ARG A 92 -0.55 -3.81 -5.01
CA ARG A 92 -0.62 -3.87 -6.49
C ARG A 92 0.76 -3.82 -7.14
N MET A 93 1.69 -2.99 -6.60
CA MET A 93 3.09 -2.93 -7.02
C MET A 93 3.79 -4.27 -6.79
N LEU A 94 3.55 -4.90 -5.64
CA LEU A 94 4.04 -6.25 -5.37
C LEU A 94 3.51 -7.26 -6.38
N GLY A 95 2.22 -7.20 -6.70
CA GLY A 95 1.58 -8.03 -7.74
C GLY A 95 2.14 -7.82 -9.14
N ASP A 96 2.70 -6.64 -9.43
CA ASP A 96 3.41 -6.31 -10.67
C ASP A 96 4.92 -6.65 -10.60
N GLY A 97 5.38 -7.29 -9.53
CA GLY A 97 6.74 -7.84 -9.39
C GLY A 97 7.76 -6.88 -8.77
N ALA A 98 7.33 -5.84 -8.07
CA ALA A 98 8.26 -4.97 -7.33
C ALA A 98 9.07 -5.77 -6.31
N ASN A 99 10.35 -5.39 -6.14
CA ASN A 99 11.29 -6.08 -5.25
C ASN A 99 11.09 -5.66 -3.80
N ASN A 100 11.21 -4.37 -3.51
CA ASN A 100 10.98 -3.81 -2.18
C ASN A 100 10.14 -2.54 -2.28
N ILE A 101 9.19 -2.40 -1.38
CA ILE A 101 8.30 -1.24 -1.32
C ILE A 101 8.35 -0.66 0.09
N LEU A 102 8.83 0.58 0.19
CA LEU A 102 8.75 1.35 1.42
C LEU A 102 7.56 2.29 1.34
N CYS A 103 6.64 2.15 2.26
CA CYS A 103 5.46 2.99 2.40
C CYS A 103 5.64 4.00 3.52
N LEU A 104 5.28 5.26 3.27
CA LEU A 104 5.20 6.30 4.30
C LEU A 104 3.75 6.74 4.47
N GLU A 105 3.22 6.58 5.67
CA GLU A 105 1.84 6.94 6.00
C GLU A 105 1.72 7.37 7.46
N PRO A 106 1.50 8.66 7.76
CA PRO A 106 1.44 9.13 9.15
C PRO A 106 0.14 8.79 9.88
N ASN A 107 -0.94 8.42 9.17
CA ASN A 107 -2.22 8.11 9.79
C ASN A 107 -2.23 6.68 10.35
N LEU A 108 -2.29 6.57 11.68
CA LEU A 108 -2.23 5.27 12.38
C LEU A 108 -3.41 4.35 12.05
N VAL A 109 -4.57 4.87 11.65
CA VAL A 109 -5.69 4.04 11.19
C VAL A 109 -5.30 3.32 9.90
N HIS A 110 -4.71 4.03 8.94
CA HIS A 110 -4.25 3.43 7.69
C HIS A 110 -3.10 2.45 7.91
N VAL A 111 -2.17 2.78 8.81
CA VAL A 111 -1.08 1.86 9.21
C VAL A 111 -1.65 0.58 9.83
N SER A 112 -2.68 0.69 10.67
CA SER A 112 -3.37 -0.47 11.26
C SER A 112 -4.09 -1.30 10.20
N GLN A 113 -4.76 -0.65 9.24
CA GLN A 113 -5.38 -1.33 8.09
C GLN A 113 -4.35 -2.08 7.26
N PHE A 114 -3.23 -1.44 6.94
CA PHE A 114 -2.12 -2.10 6.24
C PHE A 114 -1.60 -3.32 7.01
N ALA A 115 -1.33 -3.16 8.30
CA ALA A 115 -0.83 -4.25 9.13
C ALA A 115 -1.82 -5.42 9.16
N ALA A 116 -3.13 -5.15 9.24
CA ALA A 116 -4.17 -6.17 9.17
C ALA A 116 -4.15 -6.91 7.81
N LEU A 117 -4.10 -6.16 6.71
CA LEU A 117 -4.06 -6.73 5.36
C LEU A 117 -2.78 -7.53 5.12
N ASN A 118 -1.62 -7.00 5.56
CA ASN A 118 -0.34 -7.69 5.38
C ASN A 118 -0.24 -8.97 6.22
N ARG A 119 -1.01 -9.09 7.30
CA ARG A 119 -1.13 -10.34 8.05
C ARG A 119 -1.74 -11.47 7.20
N PHE A 120 -2.63 -11.13 6.28
CA PHE A 120 -3.19 -12.09 5.32
C PHE A 120 -2.26 -12.32 4.12
N VAL A 121 -1.64 -11.27 3.60
CA VAL A 121 -0.72 -11.37 2.45
C VAL A 121 0.61 -11.99 2.86
N THR A 122 1.12 -11.69 4.06
CA THR A 122 2.42 -12.12 4.63
C THR A 122 3.60 -11.82 3.72
N SER A 123 3.71 -10.55 3.30
CA SER A 123 4.85 -10.11 2.49
C SER A 123 5.86 -9.32 3.31
N ASP A 124 7.12 -9.73 3.25
CA ASP A 124 8.26 -9.01 3.81
C ASP A 124 8.81 -7.95 2.85
N ASN A 125 8.34 -7.95 1.61
CA ASN A 125 8.76 -7.01 0.57
C ASN A 125 8.07 -5.64 0.67
N ILE A 126 7.04 -5.50 1.52
CA ILE A 126 6.37 -4.23 1.79
C ILE A 126 6.59 -3.88 3.25
N ARG A 127 7.14 -2.70 3.49
CA ARG A 127 7.30 -2.13 4.82
C ARG A 127 6.60 -0.80 4.89
N MET A 128 5.88 -0.55 5.98
CA MET A 128 5.19 0.73 6.21
C MET A 128 5.74 1.39 7.47
N LEU A 129 6.14 2.65 7.32
CA LEU A 129 6.55 3.51 8.43
C LEU A 129 5.45 4.53 8.72
N PRO A 130 5.06 4.73 10.00
CA PRO A 130 4.08 5.72 10.41
C PRO A 130 4.70 7.13 10.41
N GLU A 131 5.26 7.55 9.27
CA GLU A 131 6.06 8.75 9.14
C GLU A 131 5.70 9.58 7.91
N ARG A 132 6.06 10.85 7.95
CA ARG A 132 6.02 11.76 6.81
C ARG A 132 7.37 11.79 6.12
N LEU A 133 7.37 12.13 4.81
CA LEU A 133 8.60 12.22 4.02
C LEU A 133 9.63 13.18 4.62
N GLU A 134 9.18 14.33 5.11
CA GLU A 134 10.03 15.38 5.68
C GLU A 134 10.75 14.96 6.98
N ASN A 135 10.26 13.91 7.65
CA ASN A 135 10.85 13.40 8.89
C ASN A 135 11.96 12.36 8.64
N ILE A 136 12.09 11.87 7.40
CA ILE A 136 13.04 10.80 7.08
C ILE A 136 14.21 11.36 6.29
N LYS A 137 15.42 11.08 6.79
CA LYS A 137 16.66 11.35 6.06
C LYS A 137 17.09 10.08 5.34
N PHE A 138 16.91 10.06 4.03
CA PHE A 138 17.46 9.03 3.16
C PHE A 138 18.90 9.43 2.80
N SER A 139 19.91 8.98 3.56
CA SER A 139 21.30 9.33 3.30
C SER A 139 21.76 8.85 1.92
N ASP A 140 21.83 7.51 1.74
CA ASP A 140 22.30 6.88 0.51
C ASP A 140 21.24 6.00 -0.16
N THR A 141 20.10 5.81 0.50
CA THR A 141 19.01 5.00 -0.06
C THR A 141 18.28 5.77 -1.13
N LYS A 142 18.26 5.22 -2.34
CA LYS A 142 17.55 5.77 -3.50
C LYS A 142 16.62 4.71 -4.10
N PHE A 143 15.53 5.19 -4.70
CA PHE A 143 14.47 4.37 -5.26
C PHE A 143 14.43 4.45 -6.79
N ASP A 144 14.05 3.35 -7.42
CA ASP A 144 13.87 3.30 -8.87
C ASP A 144 12.62 4.04 -9.31
N VAL A 145 11.55 3.93 -8.50
CA VAL A 145 10.27 4.62 -8.72
C VAL A 145 9.77 5.18 -7.40
N VAL A 146 9.30 6.42 -7.43
CA VAL A 146 8.68 7.09 -6.28
C VAL A 146 7.25 7.45 -6.62
N PHE A 147 6.32 7.05 -5.76
CA PHE A 147 4.90 7.36 -5.88
C PHE A 147 4.49 8.39 -4.84
N SER A 148 3.64 9.33 -5.24
CA SER A 148 2.97 10.29 -4.34
C SER A 148 1.56 10.59 -4.86
N MET A 149 0.76 9.53 -5.02
CA MET A 149 -0.55 9.61 -5.68
C MET A 149 -1.65 10.14 -4.75
N GLY A 150 -2.14 11.36 -5.07
CA GLY A 150 -3.25 11.97 -4.34
C GLY A 150 -2.82 12.68 -3.05
N LEU A 151 -1.55 13.09 -2.94
CA LEU A 151 -1.01 13.78 -1.77
C LEU A 151 -0.64 15.25 -2.06
N LEU A 152 -0.29 15.58 -3.30
CA LEU A 152 0.27 16.89 -3.66
C LEU A 152 -0.66 18.06 -3.28
N TYR A 153 -1.96 17.92 -3.45
CA TYR A 153 -2.95 18.96 -3.13
C TYR A 153 -3.17 19.17 -1.61
N HIS A 154 -2.60 18.29 -0.78
CA HIS A 154 -2.58 18.45 0.68
C HIS A 154 -1.33 19.15 1.20
N GLN A 155 -0.32 19.38 0.33
CA GLN A 155 0.93 20.00 0.74
C GLN A 155 0.80 21.52 0.83
N ARG A 156 1.41 22.11 1.86
CA ARG A 156 1.50 23.59 1.98
C ARG A 156 2.41 24.18 0.91
N ASP A 157 3.52 23.49 0.61
CA ASP A 157 4.45 23.80 -0.46
C ASP A 157 4.60 22.61 -1.39
N PRO A 158 3.77 22.53 -2.46
CA PRO A 158 3.85 21.45 -3.44
C PRO A 158 5.19 21.41 -4.17
N SER A 159 5.82 22.55 -4.39
CA SER A 159 7.11 22.64 -5.09
C SER A 159 8.24 22.04 -4.26
N GLN A 160 8.25 22.32 -2.95
CA GLN A 160 9.21 21.70 -2.02
C GLN A 160 8.97 20.20 -1.93
N HIS A 161 7.72 19.76 -1.81
CA HIS A 161 7.39 18.34 -1.76
C HIS A 161 7.90 17.57 -3.01
N ILE A 162 7.75 18.15 -4.21
CA ILE A 162 8.28 17.55 -5.44
C ILE A 162 9.81 17.46 -5.40
N LYS A 163 10.50 18.48 -4.88
CA LYS A 163 11.96 18.45 -4.71
C LYS A 163 12.38 17.33 -3.74
N ASP A 164 11.67 17.20 -2.63
CA ASP A 164 11.97 16.19 -1.62
C ASP A 164 11.76 14.78 -2.20
N LEU A 165 10.67 14.54 -2.94
CA LEU A 165 10.43 13.29 -3.67
C LEU A 165 11.56 13.01 -4.68
N LYS A 166 11.95 14.03 -5.46
CA LYS A 166 13.03 13.90 -6.46
C LYS A 166 14.36 13.53 -5.80
N ASN A 167 14.64 14.08 -4.63
CA ASN A 167 15.86 13.77 -3.87
C ASN A 167 15.94 12.32 -3.38
N THR A 168 14.84 11.56 -3.40
CA THR A 168 14.84 10.13 -3.05
C THR A 168 15.02 9.22 -4.27
N LEU A 169 14.98 9.76 -5.49
CA LEU A 169 15.14 9.00 -6.72
C LEU A 169 16.60 8.68 -7.04
N LYS A 170 16.83 7.53 -7.65
CA LYS A 170 18.06 7.23 -8.38
C LYS A 170 18.15 8.09 -9.62
N ASP A 171 19.36 8.21 -10.17
CA ASP A 171 19.55 8.80 -11.50
C ASP A 171 18.77 7.99 -12.54
N GLY A 172 17.95 8.67 -13.35
CA GLY A 172 17.04 8.04 -14.29
C GLY A 172 15.78 7.40 -13.68
N GLY A 173 15.59 7.53 -12.35
CA GLY A 173 14.37 7.06 -11.67
C GLY A 173 13.12 7.84 -12.07
N GLN A 174 11.95 7.26 -11.81
CA GLN A 174 10.65 7.81 -12.23
C GLN A 174 9.82 8.28 -11.05
N LEU A 175 9.19 9.45 -11.18
CA LEU A 175 8.25 10.01 -10.22
C LEU A 175 6.82 9.92 -10.75
N VAL A 176 5.91 9.37 -9.96
CA VAL A 176 4.48 9.23 -10.26
C VAL A 176 3.67 10.04 -9.24
N ILE A 177 2.90 11.03 -9.72
CA ILE A 177 2.09 11.93 -8.89
C ILE A 177 0.60 11.82 -9.21
#